data_417dfa8b17bf16a9f961f2c036926ef6
#
_entry.id   417dfa8b17bf16a9f961f2c036926ef6
#
_cell.length_a   1.000
_cell.length_b   1.000
_cell.length_c   1.000
_cell.angle_alpha   90.00
_cell.angle_beta   90.00
_cell.angle_gamma   90.00
#
_symmetry.space_group_name_H-M   'P 1'
#
loop_
_entity.id
_entity.type
_entity.pdbx_description
1 polymer ?
#
loop_
_entity_poly.entity_id
_entity_poly.type
_entity_poly.pdbx_seq_one_letter_code
_entity_poly.pdbx_strand_id
1 'polypeptide(L)'
;MARTNNDQTHLRRLRDAYSRMGCLPSYSQMAKALGFKAKNAAFKLTQRLIDSGHVVKSAGGRIVPGPSFFTLELSDDEVRAGFGAEGNATGLMQAQALDQLLMARPSKTVLVKVRGDSMLDAGILSGDVAVVETSLQALTGDIVVAEIDGSQTIKEFRIDRGRPRLVSHGMDSKSVAPEKTLNIIGVVRGIVRSYKPPAAGRTKLTKQGVQR
;
A
#
# COMPACT_ATOMS: atom_id res chain seq x y z
N MET A 1 13.37 13.90 -36.15
CA MET A 1 13.21 14.27 -34.76
C MET A 1 12.27 13.24 -34.10
N ALA A 2 12.79 12.39 -33.23
CA ALA A 2 11.97 11.43 -32.51
C ALA A 2 11.00 12.19 -31.57
N ARG A 3 9.69 11.95 -31.72
CA ARG A 3 8.68 12.49 -30.79
C ARG A 3 8.97 11.94 -29.40
N THR A 4 9.33 12.81 -28.48
CA THR A 4 9.47 12.45 -27.06
C THR A 4 8.16 11.81 -26.59
N ASN A 5 8.21 10.57 -26.17
CA ASN A 5 7.03 9.86 -25.73
C ASN A 5 6.62 10.37 -24.33
N ASN A 6 5.63 11.26 -24.29
CA ASN A 6 5.10 11.85 -23.05
C ASN A 6 4.05 10.98 -22.36
N ASP A 7 3.90 9.71 -22.75
CA ASP A 7 2.82 8.84 -22.26
C ASP A 7 2.93 8.61 -20.76
N GLN A 8 4.13 8.48 -20.20
CA GLN A 8 4.34 8.36 -18.75
C GLN A 8 3.89 9.63 -17.99
N THR A 9 4.18 10.81 -18.53
CA THR A 9 3.73 12.08 -17.94
C THR A 9 2.20 12.18 -17.96
N HIS A 10 1.58 11.75 -19.05
CA HIS A 10 0.13 11.74 -19.18
C HIS A 10 -0.51 10.69 -18.28
N LEU A 11 0.10 9.52 -18.12
CA LEU A 11 -0.33 8.47 -17.19
C LEU A 11 -0.31 8.97 -15.74
N ARG A 12 0.77 9.64 -15.29
CA ARG A 12 0.84 10.25 -13.95
C ARG A 12 -0.32 11.22 -13.71
N ARG A 13 -0.59 12.11 -14.66
CA ARG A 13 -1.73 13.04 -14.58
C ARG A 13 -3.09 12.34 -14.55
N LEU A 14 -3.25 11.22 -15.26
CA LEU A 14 -4.46 10.41 -15.23
C LEU A 14 -4.65 9.71 -13.88
N ARG A 15 -3.57 9.22 -13.27
CA ARG A 15 -3.58 8.65 -11.90
C ARG A 15 -4.01 9.70 -10.88
N ASP A 16 -3.48 10.92 -10.97
CA ASP A 16 -3.89 12.04 -10.12
C ASP A 16 -5.37 12.43 -10.32
N ALA A 17 -5.84 12.40 -11.56
CA ALA A 17 -7.24 12.65 -11.86
C ALA A 17 -8.14 11.54 -11.28
N TYR A 18 -7.74 10.29 -11.45
CA TYR A 18 -8.45 9.13 -10.89
C TYR A 18 -8.53 9.19 -9.35
N SER A 19 -7.44 9.53 -8.68
CA SER A 19 -7.42 9.62 -7.20
C SER A 19 -8.37 10.68 -6.64
N ARG A 20 -8.65 11.73 -7.44
CA ARG A 20 -9.61 12.78 -7.06
C ARG A 20 -11.06 12.44 -7.37
N MET A 21 -11.30 11.71 -8.46
CA MET A 21 -12.65 11.49 -9.01
C MET A 21 -13.19 10.07 -8.76
N GLY A 22 -12.36 9.13 -8.36
CA GLY A 22 -12.72 7.71 -8.23
C GLY A 22 -12.99 6.99 -9.55
N CYS A 23 -12.83 7.67 -10.69
CA CYS A 23 -13.02 7.08 -12.02
C CYS A 23 -12.12 7.77 -13.07
N LEU A 24 -11.90 7.09 -14.20
CA LEU A 24 -11.19 7.70 -15.31
C LEU A 24 -12.10 8.70 -16.04
N PRO A 25 -11.55 9.87 -16.44
CA PRO A 25 -12.31 10.87 -17.14
C PRO A 25 -12.70 10.41 -18.56
N SER A 26 -13.80 10.94 -19.08
CA SER A 26 -14.19 10.77 -20.49
C SER A 26 -13.12 11.36 -21.43
N TYR A 27 -13.10 10.96 -22.70
CA TYR A 27 -12.14 11.50 -23.67
C TYR A 27 -12.11 13.02 -23.75
N SER A 28 -13.28 13.67 -23.63
CA SER A 28 -13.37 15.14 -23.63
C SER A 28 -12.77 15.76 -22.37
N GLN A 29 -13.04 15.19 -21.22
CA GLN A 29 -12.48 15.62 -19.94
C GLN A 29 -10.96 15.32 -19.89
N MET A 30 -10.53 14.16 -20.42
CA MET A 30 -9.13 13.77 -20.54
C MET A 30 -8.36 14.76 -21.44
N ALA A 31 -8.92 15.11 -22.60
CA ALA A 31 -8.30 16.10 -23.48
C ALA A 31 -8.08 17.42 -22.75
N LYS A 32 -9.08 17.91 -22.03
CA LYS A 32 -9.00 19.14 -21.23
C LYS A 32 -7.98 19.03 -20.09
N ALA A 33 -8.02 17.95 -19.33
CA ALA A 33 -7.12 17.73 -18.19
C ALA A 33 -5.64 17.58 -18.58
N LEU A 34 -5.37 17.02 -19.78
CA LEU A 34 -4.02 16.80 -20.28
C LEU A 34 -3.52 17.94 -21.21
N GLY A 35 -4.37 18.95 -21.47
CA GLY A 35 -4.02 20.07 -22.33
C GLY A 35 -4.00 19.75 -23.82
N PHE A 36 -4.75 18.76 -24.28
CA PHE A 36 -4.87 18.43 -25.69
C PHE A 36 -5.86 19.36 -26.40
N LYS A 37 -5.50 19.80 -27.61
CA LYS A 37 -6.34 20.64 -28.44
C LYS A 37 -7.59 19.92 -28.99
N ALA A 38 -7.53 18.57 -29.08
CA ALA A 38 -8.59 17.78 -29.68
C ALA A 38 -8.83 16.47 -28.94
N LYS A 39 -10.10 16.04 -28.86
CA LYS A 39 -10.54 14.77 -28.29
C LYS A 39 -9.84 13.56 -28.93
N ASN A 40 -9.49 13.63 -30.20
CA ASN A 40 -8.80 12.57 -30.92
C ASN A 40 -7.38 12.29 -30.36
N ALA A 41 -6.70 13.31 -29.80
CA ALA A 41 -5.42 13.10 -29.14
C ALA A 41 -5.55 12.28 -27.85
N ALA A 42 -6.61 12.52 -27.06
CA ALA A 42 -6.94 11.71 -25.88
C ALA A 42 -7.29 10.27 -26.28
N PHE A 43 -8.04 10.08 -27.36
CA PHE A 43 -8.35 8.74 -27.86
C PHE A 43 -7.07 7.98 -28.27
N LYS A 44 -6.17 8.61 -29.03
CA LYS A 44 -4.90 7.99 -29.44
C LYS A 44 -4.00 7.67 -28.25
N LEU A 45 -3.93 8.54 -27.24
CA LEU A 45 -3.22 8.25 -26.00
C LEU A 45 -3.84 7.05 -25.31
N THR A 46 -5.16 7.02 -25.14
CA THR A 46 -5.86 5.91 -24.48
C THR A 46 -5.60 4.59 -25.19
N GLN A 47 -5.55 4.57 -26.53
CA GLN A 47 -5.24 3.35 -27.26
C GLN A 47 -3.86 2.83 -26.90
N ARG A 48 -2.83 3.69 -26.85
CA ARG A 48 -1.47 3.29 -26.43
C ARG A 48 -1.42 2.82 -24.97
N LEU A 49 -2.22 3.44 -24.09
CA LEU A 49 -2.32 3.02 -22.70
C LEU A 49 -3.06 1.68 -22.55
N ILE A 50 -3.97 1.33 -23.47
CA ILE A 50 -4.59 0.00 -23.56
C ILE A 50 -3.53 -1.02 -24.01
N ASP A 51 -2.81 -0.72 -25.07
CA ASP A 51 -1.77 -1.60 -25.62
C ASP A 51 -0.67 -1.92 -24.60
N SER A 52 -0.38 -0.97 -23.69
CA SER A 52 0.56 -1.13 -22.57
C SER A 52 -0.06 -1.67 -21.27
N GLY A 53 -1.35 -2.04 -21.24
CA GLY A 53 -2.02 -2.63 -20.08
C GLY A 53 -2.33 -1.66 -18.94
N HIS A 54 -2.10 -0.35 -19.12
CA HIS A 54 -2.40 0.64 -18.09
C HIS A 54 -3.90 0.94 -17.95
N VAL A 55 -4.65 0.87 -19.02
CA VAL A 55 -6.10 1.01 -19.01
C VAL A 55 -6.75 -0.08 -19.84
N VAL A 56 -8.01 -0.39 -19.58
CA VAL A 56 -8.79 -1.37 -20.35
C VAL A 56 -10.18 -0.82 -20.64
N LYS A 57 -10.85 -1.39 -21.64
CA LYS A 57 -12.28 -1.14 -21.89
C LYS A 57 -13.10 -2.14 -21.11
N SER A 58 -14.03 -1.66 -20.28
CA SER A 58 -15.04 -2.50 -19.65
C SER A 58 -16.04 -3.06 -20.69
N ALA A 59 -16.85 -4.04 -20.31
CA ALA A 59 -17.92 -4.58 -21.14
C ALA A 59 -18.90 -3.50 -21.65
N GLY A 60 -19.10 -2.42 -20.88
CA GLY A 60 -19.91 -1.25 -21.28
C GLY A 60 -19.15 -0.20 -22.09
N GLY A 61 -17.96 -0.50 -22.59
CA GLY A 61 -17.13 0.40 -23.41
C GLY A 61 -16.47 1.56 -22.67
N ARG A 62 -16.62 1.65 -21.35
CA ARG A 62 -15.96 2.67 -20.52
C ARG A 62 -14.48 2.31 -20.32
N ILE A 63 -13.64 3.33 -20.24
CA ILE A 63 -12.22 3.16 -19.88
C ILE A 63 -12.13 3.03 -18.37
N VAL A 64 -11.45 1.98 -17.92
CA VAL A 64 -11.19 1.70 -16.51
C VAL A 64 -9.69 1.41 -16.30
N PRO A 65 -9.15 1.55 -15.08
CA PRO A 65 -7.80 1.15 -14.77
C PRO A 65 -7.52 -0.29 -15.18
N GLY A 66 -6.40 -0.50 -15.86
CA GLY A 66 -5.88 -1.83 -16.20
C GLY A 66 -4.92 -2.34 -15.10
N PRO A 67 -4.42 -3.56 -15.23
CA PRO A 67 -3.53 -4.18 -14.23
C PRO A 67 -2.28 -3.34 -13.93
N SER A 68 -1.74 -2.65 -14.93
CA SER A 68 -0.54 -1.82 -14.80
C SER A 68 -0.83 -0.37 -14.42
N PHE A 69 -2.09 0.01 -14.17
CA PHE A 69 -2.43 1.41 -13.91
C PHE A 69 -1.83 1.94 -12.61
N PHE A 70 -1.77 1.13 -11.56
CA PHE A 70 -1.27 1.50 -10.24
C PHE A 70 0.14 1.00 -9.96
N THR A 71 0.83 0.39 -10.93
CA THR A 71 2.22 -0.02 -10.75
C THR A 71 3.11 1.20 -10.55
N LEU A 72 3.99 1.11 -9.57
CA LEU A 72 5.00 2.11 -9.25
C LEU A 72 6.37 1.53 -9.56
N GLU A 73 7.30 2.43 -9.89
CA GLU A 73 8.70 2.06 -10.06
C GLU A 73 9.28 1.76 -8.66
N LEU A 74 9.74 0.55 -8.45
CA LEU A 74 10.51 0.16 -7.27
C LEU A 74 11.99 0.33 -7.64
N SER A 75 12.69 1.20 -6.91
CA SER A 75 14.14 1.32 -7.07
C SER A 75 14.81 0.11 -6.44
N ASP A 76 15.74 -0.50 -7.17
CA ASP A 76 16.61 -1.54 -6.60
C ASP A 76 17.73 -0.93 -5.74
N ASP A 77 17.88 0.41 -5.74
CA ASP A 77 18.84 1.11 -4.89
C ASP A 77 18.37 1.09 -3.45
N GLU A 78 19.15 0.48 -2.58
CA GLU A 78 18.95 0.52 -1.15
C GLU A 78 19.30 1.88 -0.58
N VAL A 79 18.34 2.55 0.05
CA VAL A 79 18.60 3.79 0.81
C VAL A 79 18.96 3.40 2.25
N ARG A 80 20.23 3.63 2.63
CA ARG A 80 20.67 3.38 4.00
C ARG A 80 20.03 4.40 4.96
N ALA A 81 19.42 3.90 6.02
CA ALA A 81 18.93 4.72 7.13
C ALA A 81 20.13 5.15 8.01
N GLY A 82 21.03 6.01 7.49
CA GLY A 82 22.23 6.49 8.17
C GLY A 82 23.04 7.39 7.26
N PHE A 83 24.13 8.00 7.79
CA PHE A 83 25.01 8.85 7.00
C PHE A 83 25.85 8.05 6.02
N GLY A 84 25.83 8.48 4.77
CA GLY A 84 26.85 8.30 3.75
C GLY A 84 26.78 7.02 2.93
N ALA A 85 26.70 7.17 1.69
CA ALA A 85 27.47 6.75 0.53
C ALA A 85 26.73 7.26 -0.70
N GLU A 86 27.46 7.81 -1.64
CA GLU A 86 26.94 8.19 -2.95
C GLU A 86 26.33 6.95 -3.62
N GLY A 87 25.02 6.95 -3.76
CA GLY A 87 24.29 5.90 -4.47
C GLY A 87 24.45 6.13 -5.98
N ASN A 88 25.14 5.24 -6.66
CA ASN A 88 25.08 5.18 -8.12
C ASN A 88 23.76 4.53 -8.49
N ALA A 89 22.79 5.35 -8.89
CA ALA A 89 21.48 4.90 -9.36
C ALA A 89 21.62 4.19 -10.73
N THR A 90 21.92 2.90 -10.71
CA THR A 90 22.02 2.04 -11.91
C THR A 90 21.09 0.83 -11.85
N GLY A 91 20.20 0.75 -10.84
CA GLY A 91 19.29 -0.37 -10.64
C GLY A 91 18.18 -0.43 -11.69
N LEU A 92 17.85 -1.64 -12.14
CA LEU A 92 16.68 -1.92 -12.96
C LEU A 92 15.42 -1.61 -12.14
N MET A 93 14.62 -0.63 -12.56
CA MET A 93 13.34 -0.30 -11.93
C MET A 93 12.31 -1.39 -12.24
N GLN A 94 11.90 -2.13 -11.24
CA GLN A 94 10.76 -3.04 -11.38
C GLN A 94 9.45 -2.29 -11.13
N ALA A 95 8.51 -2.41 -12.06
CA ALA A 95 7.18 -1.84 -11.88
C ALA A 95 6.32 -2.79 -11.04
N GLN A 96 5.95 -2.38 -9.83
CA GLN A 96 5.15 -3.19 -8.91
C GLN A 96 3.96 -2.38 -8.36
N ALA A 97 2.80 -3.02 -8.27
CA ALA A 97 1.65 -2.43 -7.60
C ALA A 97 1.71 -2.75 -6.10
N LEU A 98 1.45 -1.74 -5.26
CA LEU A 98 1.54 -1.87 -3.81
C LEU A 98 0.55 -2.91 -3.24
N ASP A 99 -0.62 -3.04 -3.85
CA ASP A 99 -1.61 -4.06 -3.52
C ASP A 99 -1.09 -5.48 -3.82
N GLN A 100 -0.39 -5.68 -4.94
CA GLN A 100 0.23 -6.97 -5.29
C GLN A 100 1.36 -7.34 -4.33
N LEU A 101 2.10 -6.34 -3.83
CA LEU A 101 3.16 -6.55 -2.84
C LEU A 101 2.59 -7.06 -1.51
N LEU A 102 1.46 -6.52 -1.08
CA LEU A 102 0.89 -6.75 0.25
C LEU A 102 -0.24 -7.78 0.28
N MET A 103 -0.93 -7.99 -0.85
CA MET A 103 -2.17 -8.78 -0.91
C MET A 103 -2.11 -9.85 -2.02
N ALA A 104 -1.60 -11.04 -1.68
CA ALA A 104 -1.60 -12.16 -2.61
C ALA A 104 -3.04 -12.63 -2.94
N ARG A 105 -3.95 -12.52 -1.98
CA ARG A 105 -5.37 -12.92 -2.10
C ARG A 105 -6.30 -11.82 -1.58
N PRO A 106 -6.67 -10.82 -2.40
CA PRO A 106 -7.51 -9.69 -1.96
C PRO A 106 -8.82 -10.10 -1.30
N SER A 107 -9.49 -11.15 -1.81
CA SER A 107 -10.75 -11.66 -1.24
C SER A 107 -10.61 -12.31 0.14
N LYS A 108 -9.39 -12.59 0.58
CA LYS A 108 -9.03 -13.18 1.88
C LYS A 108 -8.17 -12.25 2.72
N THR A 109 -8.06 -10.98 2.32
CA THR A 109 -7.26 -9.98 3.03
C THR A 109 -8.18 -8.97 3.68
N VAL A 110 -7.93 -8.67 4.94
CA VAL A 110 -8.61 -7.63 5.72
C VAL A 110 -7.60 -6.64 6.28
N LEU A 111 -8.04 -5.41 6.48
CA LEU A 111 -7.22 -4.35 7.09
C LEU A 111 -7.67 -4.17 8.55
N VAL A 112 -6.71 -4.25 9.48
CA VAL A 112 -6.96 -4.11 10.91
C VAL A 112 -6.17 -2.95 11.47
N LYS A 113 -6.85 -2.00 12.12
CA LYS A 113 -6.18 -0.88 12.78
C LYS A 113 -5.58 -1.34 14.10
N VAL A 114 -4.29 -1.11 14.29
CA VAL A 114 -3.56 -1.48 15.50
C VAL A 114 -3.79 -0.42 16.59
N ARG A 115 -3.99 -0.88 17.83
CA ARG A 115 -4.05 -0.05 19.03
C ARG A 115 -3.20 -0.70 20.13
N GLY A 116 -2.47 0.13 20.88
CA GLY A 116 -1.60 -0.32 21.97
C GLY A 116 -0.15 -0.46 21.54
N ASP A 117 0.68 -0.90 22.46
CA ASP A 117 2.14 -0.87 22.40
C ASP A 117 2.80 -2.25 22.61
N SER A 118 1.99 -3.28 22.76
CA SER A 118 2.46 -4.64 23.04
C SER A 118 3.31 -5.30 21.95
N MET A 119 3.46 -4.65 20.80
CA MET A 119 4.25 -5.12 19.65
C MET A 119 5.28 -4.08 19.17
N LEU A 120 5.66 -3.13 20.06
CA LEU A 120 6.61 -2.05 19.77
C LEU A 120 7.97 -2.57 19.30
N ASP A 121 8.52 -3.58 19.99
CA ASP A 121 9.83 -4.13 19.66
C ASP A 121 9.81 -4.98 18.38
N ALA A 122 8.62 -5.34 17.89
CA ALA A 122 8.42 -5.89 16.56
C ALA A 122 8.18 -4.79 15.50
N GLY A 123 8.34 -3.52 15.85
CA GLY A 123 8.17 -2.38 14.95
C GLY A 123 6.72 -2.03 14.63
N ILE A 124 5.74 -2.58 15.34
CA ILE A 124 4.30 -2.33 15.14
C ILE A 124 3.81 -1.33 16.18
N LEU A 125 3.31 -0.18 15.72
CA LEU A 125 2.91 0.94 16.55
C LEU A 125 1.40 1.13 16.58
N SER A 126 0.91 1.76 17.65
CA SER A 126 -0.47 2.22 17.71
C SER A 126 -0.78 3.21 16.58
N GLY A 127 -1.86 2.98 15.85
CA GLY A 127 -2.25 3.76 14.67
C GLY A 127 -1.86 3.13 13.33
N ASP A 128 -0.99 2.12 13.32
CA ASP A 128 -0.68 1.33 12.13
C ASP A 128 -1.91 0.61 11.59
N VAL A 129 -1.84 0.22 10.32
CA VAL A 129 -2.81 -0.66 9.69
C VAL A 129 -2.12 -1.96 9.32
N ALA A 130 -2.53 -3.05 9.95
CA ALA A 130 -2.07 -4.39 9.60
C ALA A 130 -2.86 -4.92 8.39
N VAL A 131 -2.13 -5.44 7.40
CA VAL A 131 -2.67 -6.19 6.26
C VAL A 131 -2.69 -7.67 6.65
N VAL A 132 -3.87 -8.23 6.83
CA VAL A 132 -4.07 -9.56 7.43
C VAL A 132 -4.68 -10.52 6.43
N GLU A 133 -4.01 -11.62 6.14
CA GLU A 133 -4.53 -12.69 5.28
C GLU A 133 -5.20 -13.79 6.12
N THR A 134 -6.51 -13.95 5.95
CA THR A 134 -7.33 -14.86 6.77
C THR A 134 -7.29 -16.32 6.32
N SER A 135 -6.69 -16.61 5.16
CA SER A 135 -6.63 -17.96 4.58
C SER A 135 -5.33 -18.70 4.90
N LEU A 136 -4.37 -18.04 5.54
CA LEU A 136 -3.09 -18.65 5.90
C LEU A 136 -3.18 -19.38 7.24
N GLN A 137 -2.56 -20.56 7.28
CA GLN A 137 -2.27 -21.22 8.53
C GLN A 137 -1.08 -20.55 9.20
N ALA A 138 -1.23 -20.15 10.46
CA ALA A 138 -0.14 -19.53 11.22
C ALA A 138 0.96 -20.54 11.53
N LEU A 139 2.20 -20.11 11.33
CA LEU A 139 3.41 -20.83 11.68
C LEU A 139 4.13 -20.11 12.83
N THR A 140 5.00 -20.84 13.55
CA THR A 140 5.83 -20.25 14.60
C THR A 140 6.68 -19.12 14.03
N GLY A 141 6.61 -17.95 14.66
CA GLY A 141 7.28 -16.72 14.22
C GLY A 141 6.38 -15.76 13.44
N ASP A 142 5.21 -16.20 12.99
CA ASP A 142 4.25 -15.32 12.32
C ASP A 142 3.63 -14.31 13.29
N ILE A 143 3.49 -13.08 12.84
CA ILE A 143 2.62 -12.11 13.52
C ILE A 143 1.18 -12.40 13.09
N VAL A 144 0.30 -12.57 14.07
CA VAL A 144 -1.09 -12.91 13.85
C VAL A 144 -2.05 -11.92 14.50
N VAL A 145 -3.21 -11.77 13.89
CA VAL A 145 -4.39 -11.25 14.60
C VAL A 145 -5.17 -12.45 15.10
N ALA A 146 -5.42 -12.48 16.40
CA ALA A 146 -6.09 -13.60 17.07
C ALA A 146 -7.12 -13.10 18.07
N GLU A 147 -8.08 -13.96 18.36
CA GLU A 147 -8.98 -13.84 19.49
C GLU A 147 -8.55 -14.86 20.55
N ILE A 148 -8.21 -14.35 21.73
CA ILE A 148 -7.85 -15.16 22.90
C ILE A 148 -8.85 -14.87 24.02
N ASP A 149 -9.54 -15.88 24.48
CA ASP A 149 -10.53 -15.79 25.56
C ASP A 149 -11.55 -14.64 25.37
N GLY A 150 -12.00 -14.43 24.11
CA GLY A 150 -12.97 -13.41 23.72
C GLY A 150 -12.38 -12.02 23.45
N SER A 151 -11.07 -11.84 23.55
CA SER A 151 -10.39 -10.55 23.29
C SER A 151 -9.53 -10.62 22.03
N GLN A 152 -9.70 -9.65 21.12
CA GLN A 152 -8.87 -9.56 19.91
C GLN A 152 -7.52 -8.91 20.22
N THR A 153 -6.46 -9.48 19.65
CA THR A 153 -5.09 -9.02 19.85
C THR A 153 -4.22 -9.25 18.63
N ILE A 154 -3.10 -8.52 18.54
CA ILE A 154 -2.01 -8.78 17.60
C ILE A 154 -0.79 -9.24 18.38
N LYS A 155 -0.21 -10.39 18.01
CA LYS A 155 0.90 -11.04 18.72
C LYS A 155 1.72 -11.89 17.75
N GLU A 156 2.92 -12.27 18.16
CA GLU A 156 3.66 -13.35 17.52
C GLU A 156 3.07 -14.69 17.95
N PHE A 157 2.80 -15.55 16.96
CA PHE A 157 2.37 -16.92 17.20
C PHE A 157 3.57 -17.82 17.39
N ARG A 158 3.57 -18.63 18.43
CA ARG A 158 4.58 -19.66 18.68
C ARG A 158 3.93 -20.97 19.09
N ILE A 159 4.61 -22.06 18.78
CA ILE A 159 4.32 -23.38 19.34
C ILE A 159 5.45 -23.71 20.34
N ASP A 160 5.10 -23.84 21.61
CA ASP A 160 5.99 -24.22 22.68
C ASP A 160 5.55 -25.57 23.24
N ARG A 161 6.42 -26.60 23.13
CA ARG A 161 6.15 -28.00 23.54
C ARG A 161 4.82 -28.53 23.02
N GLY A 162 4.52 -28.25 21.74
CA GLY A 162 3.29 -28.67 21.06
C GLY A 162 2.04 -27.86 21.41
N ARG A 163 2.15 -26.78 22.20
CA ARG A 163 1.03 -25.92 22.59
C ARG A 163 1.16 -24.55 21.97
N PRO A 164 0.05 -23.98 21.43
CA PRO A 164 0.07 -22.63 20.88
C PRO A 164 0.22 -21.58 21.99
N ARG A 165 1.02 -20.57 21.72
CA ARG A 165 1.23 -19.40 22.58
C ARG A 165 1.23 -18.13 21.74
N LEU A 166 0.81 -17.03 22.35
CA LEU A 166 0.90 -15.69 21.80
C LEU A 166 1.94 -14.88 22.59
N VAL A 167 2.92 -14.31 21.88
CA VAL A 167 4.05 -13.60 22.48
C VAL A 167 3.95 -12.11 22.15
N SER A 168 4.05 -11.28 23.16
CA SER A 168 4.16 -9.82 23.04
C SER A 168 5.60 -9.41 22.77
N HIS A 169 5.77 -8.34 22.00
CA HIS A 169 7.04 -7.66 21.75
C HIS A 169 6.93 -6.19 22.17
N GLY A 170 6.95 -5.93 23.44
CA GLY A 170 6.89 -4.61 24.05
C GLY A 170 7.56 -4.63 25.42
N MET A 171 7.48 -3.51 26.16
CA MET A 171 8.17 -3.34 27.46
C MET A 171 7.91 -4.48 28.45
N ASP A 172 6.72 -5.06 28.39
CA ASP A 172 6.35 -6.27 29.16
C ASP A 172 6.23 -7.45 28.19
N SER A 173 7.35 -7.99 27.72
CA SER A 173 7.34 -9.19 26.87
C SER A 173 6.71 -10.38 27.61
N LYS A 174 5.40 -10.57 27.43
CA LYS A 174 4.63 -11.66 28.05
C LYS A 174 4.25 -12.69 27.01
N SER A 175 4.45 -13.96 27.36
CA SER A 175 3.90 -15.08 26.61
C SER A 175 2.57 -15.49 27.26
N VAL A 176 1.50 -15.38 26.48
CA VAL A 176 0.14 -15.71 26.95
C VAL A 176 -0.26 -17.04 26.32
N ALA A 177 -0.59 -18.02 27.16
CA ALA A 177 -1.27 -19.23 26.73
C ALA A 177 -2.79 -19.00 26.85
N PRO A 178 -3.60 -19.52 25.94
CA PRO A 178 -5.05 -19.45 26.06
C PRO A 178 -5.50 -20.27 27.28
N GLU A 179 -6.41 -19.70 28.09
CA GLU A 179 -7.04 -20.43 29.19
C GLU A 179 -8.21 -21.27 28.70
N LYS A 180 -8.97 -20.76 27.73
CA LYS A 180 -10.16 -21.43 27.19
C LYS A 180 -10.09 -21.58 25.67
N THR A 181 -9.92 -20.48 24.96
CA THR A 181 -10.03 -20.47 23.48
C THR A 181 -8.95 -19.64 22.84
N LEU A 182 -8.42 -20.13 21.72
CA LEU A 182 -7.57 -19.38 20.81
C LEU A 182 -8.12 -19.56 19.39
N ASN A 183 -8.50 -18.47 18.76
CA ASN A 183 -8.90 -18.44 17.37
C ASN A 183 -7.96 -17.51 16.60
N ILE A 184 -7.22 -18.03 15.63
CA ILE A 184 -6.38 -17.24 14.74
C ILE A 184 -7.26 -16.68 13.63
N ILE A 185 -7.42 -15.35 13.59
CA ILE A 185 -8.21 -14.63 12.58
C ILE A 185 -7.42 -14.59 11.27
N GLY A 186 -6.10 -14.37 11.33
CA GLY A 186 -5.24 -14.41 10.17
C GLY A 186 -3.80 -13.99 10.47
N VAL A 187 -2.96 -14.15 9.46
CA VAL A 187 -1.52 -13.84 9.50
C VAL A 187 -1.29 -12.43 8.94
N VAL A 188 -0.48 -11.63 9.63
CA VAL A 188 -0.09 -10.28 9.18
C VAL A 188 0.95 -10.40 8.07
N ARG A 189 0.61 -9.91 6.88
CA ARG A 189 1.48 -9.88 5.71
C ARG A 189 2.36 -8.65 5.65
N GLY A 190 1.90 -7.56 6.26
CA GLY A 190 2.63 -6.30 6.27
C GLY A 190 1.93 -5.26 7.13
N ILE A 191 2.66 -4.19 7.37
CA ILE A 191 2.19 -3.02 8.12
C ILE A 191 2.23 -1.80 7.21
N VAL A 192 1.15 -1.02 7.21
CA VAL A 192 1.06 0.26 6.52
C VAL A 192 1.05 1.37 7.55
N ARG A 193 2.03 2.26 7.47
CA ARG A 193 2.17 3.44 8.32
C ARG A 193 2.27 4.69 7.47
N SER A 194 1.44 5.69 7.74
CA SER A 194 1.51 6.99 7.08
C SER A 194 2.17 8.01 7.99
N TYR A 195 3.28 8.58 7.55
CA TYR A 195 3.96 9.68 8.25
C TYR A 195 3.38 11.05 7.92
N LYS A 196 2.66 11.16 6.80
CA LYS A 196 1.94 12.37 6.41
C LYS A 196 0.47 12.03 6.18
N PRO A 197 -0.48 12.60 6.94
CA PRO A 197 -1.89 12.39 6.67
C PRO A 197 -2.24 12.92 5.27
N PRO A 198 -3.27 12.36 4.60
CA PRO A 198 -3.76 12.86 3.32
C PRO A 198 -4.08 14.37 3.42
N ALA A 199 -3.91 15.09 2.32
CA ALA A 199 -3.97 16.57 2.27
C ALA A 199 -5.28 17.19 2.79
N ALA A 200 -6.38 16.45 2.83
CA ALA A 200 -7.69 16.91 3.29
C ALA A 200 -7.77 17.29 4.78
N GLY A 201 -6.76 16.98 5.59
CA GLY A 201 -6.72 17.29 7.04
C GLY A 201 -5.59 18.23 7.46
N ARG A 202 -4.85 18.83 6.53
CA ARG A 202 -3.75 19.73 6.88
C ARG A 202 -4.25 21.16 7.11
N THR A 203 -4.34 21.58 8.37
CA THR A 203 -4.26 22.99 8.73
C THR A 203 -2.89 23.51 8.26
N LYS A 204 -2.89 24.46 7.32
CA LYS A 204 -1.65 25.17 6.94
C LYS A 204 -1.13 25.87 8.19
N LEU A 205 -0.07 25.38 8.79
CA LEU A 205 0.75 26.18 9.70
C LEU A 205 1.33 27.33 8.87
N THR A 206 0.75 28.50 9.03
CA THR A 206 1.28 29.74 8.49
C THR A 206 2.69 29.89 9.03
N LYS A 207 3.68 29.99 8.15
CA LYS A 207 5.05 30.39 8.52
C LYS A 207 4.95 31.79 9.12
N GLN A 208 4.81 31.90 10.42
CA GLN A 208 5.17 33.12 11.11
C GLN A 208 6.69 33.22 11.11
N GLY A 209 7.16 34.30 10.54
CA GLY A 209 8.58 34.57 10.33
C GLY A 209 9.35 34.52 11.65
N VAL A 210 10.41 33.76 11.62
CA VAL A 210 11.51 33.99 12.55
C VAL A 210 12.22 35.22 12.01
N GLN A 211 11.86 36.39 12.55
CA GLN A 211 12.73 37.53 12.59
C GLN A 211 13.54 37.42 13.87
N ARG A 212 14.85 37.21 13.67
CA ARG A 212 16.00 37.30 14.59
C ARG A 212 16.04 36.40 15.80
#